data_85eb4ced93a2406fb8767078511c3d05
#
_entry.id   85eb4ced93a2406fb8767078511c3d05
#
_cell.length_a   1.000
_cell.length_b   1.000
_cell.length_c   1.000
_cell.angle_alpha   90.00
_cell.angle_beta   90.00
_cell.angle_gamma   90.00
#
_symmetry.space_group_name_H-M   'P 1'
#
loop_
_entity.id
_entity.type
_entity.pdbx_description
1 polymer ?
#
loop_
_entity_poly.entity_id
_entity_poly.type
_entity_poly.pdbx_seq_one_letter_code
_entity_poly.pdbx_strand_id
1 'polypeptide(L)'
;MKFSDLLLMSITNLWKRKLRTVLTVLGVVIGITSIVVMVALGNGLKESMLENISNYSSITQIAVSGGQSRNANGTQAEERLLNDELVNTLKSMEHVVDVYPQLNVSVIAKSGKYMSYMDITGMTQEGLASLDLPIADGALPSANGEFKLFYGSSVLTNFYEEKTNTYPYWEKNELPQIDLMKTPMFVIFDTDAYESTQKSEDSGGTTVNPPKKYLVEASGIMAGKPDEWTNNSSSVFCDINALKSQLKRVFKKKAVPGQPTRKNGKPYNELFYTRLVVQVDEMENVQELTKMLQDQGYNAYSDAEWIQSQTEQMNTIQLVLGAIGAVSLLVAAIGITNTMMMSIYERTKEIGVMKVLGCDIHNIQTLFLMEAGFIGFVGGVVGLAFSYAISIVINNLLAASQVGAEMGMSGGICRIPPWLPPLAVVFAILIGMIAGFLP
;
A
#
# COMPACT_ATOMS: atom_id res chain seq x y z
N MET A 1 -24.06 44.27 28.53
CA MET A 1 -22.63 44.52 28.23
C MET A 1 -22.37 44.17 26.76
N LYS A 2 -21.49 44.92 26.07
CA LYS A 2 -21.13 44.58 24.70
C LYS A 2 -20.19 43.35 24.72
N PHE A 3 -20.27 42.50 23.71
CA PHE A 3 -19.44 41.27 23.60
C PHE A 3 -17.92 41.59 23.64
N SER A 4 -17.53 42.73 23.04
CA SER A 4 -16.14 43.23 23.08
C SER A 4 -15.62 43.52 24.49
N ASP A 5 -16.51 44.05 25.37
CA ASP A 5 -16.11 44.42 26.74
C ASP A 5 -15.93 43.17 27.60
N LEU A 6 -16.77 42.14 27.40
CA LEU A 6 -16.65 40.83 28.04
C LEU A 6 -15.36 40.13 27.66
N LEU A 7 -14.96 40.16 26.37
CA LEU A 7 -13.72 39.61 25.87
C LEU A 7 -12.49 40.30 26.50
N LEU A 8 -12.48 41.63 26.52
CA LEU A 8 -11.36 42.40 27.06
C LEU A 8 -11.19 42.17 28.56
N MET A 9 -12.28 42.10 29.31
CA MET A 9 -12.27 41.75 30.75
C MET A 9 -11.76 40.32 30.96
N SER A 10 -12.17 39.33 30.18
CA SER A 10 -11.70 37.94 30.28
C SER A 10 -10.19 37.86 30.07
N ILE A 11 -9.65 38.49 29.01
CA ILE A 11 -8.22 38.51 28.72
C ILE A 11 -7.43 39.17 29.85
N THR A 12 -7.89 40.34 30.33
CA THR A 12 -7.19 41.07 31.39
C THR A 12 -7.14 40.28 32.70
N ASN A 13 -8.20 39.55 33.01
CA ASN A 13 -8.29 38.72 34.21
C ASN A 13 -7.35 37.53 34.18
N LEU A 14 -7.20 36.88 33.02
CA LEU A 14 -6.25 35.79 32.84
C LEU A 14 -4.78 36.21 33.07
N TRP A 15 -4.43 37.43 32.65
CA TRP A 15 -3.08 37.98 32.84
C TRP A 15 -2.72 38.31 34.30
N LYS A 16 -3.69 38.54 35.16
CA LYS A 16 -3.46 38.84 36.60
C LYS A 16 -2.97 37.61 37.38
N ARG A 17 -3.18 36.36 36.86
CA ARG A 17 -2.87 35.08 37.55
C ARG A 17 -2.06 34.16 36.67
N LYS A 18 -0.90 34.69 36.20
CA LYS A 18 -0.05 34.03 35.15
C LYS A 18 0.25 32.56 35.41
N LEU A 19 0.70 32.18 36.61
CA LEU A 19 1.15 30.81 36.90
C LEU A 19 -0.01 29.81 36.77
N ARG A 20 -1.20 30.13 37.29
CA ARG A 20 -2.36 29.26 37.24
C ARG A 20 -2.87 29.09 35.79
N THR A 21 -3.01 30.21 35.08
CA THR A 21 -3.42 30.21 33.67
C THR A 21 -2.48 29.41 32.82
N VAL A 22 -1.17 29.56 32.99
CA VAL A 22 -0.16 28.79 32.26
C VAL A 22 -0.29 27.28 32.52
N LEU A 23 -0.43 26.87 33.81
CA LEU A 23 -0.59 25.45 34.15
C LEU A 23 -1.86 24.84 33.57
N THR A 24 -2.97 25.61 33.58
CA THR A 24 -4.24 25.14 33.01
C THR A 24 -4.17 25.05 31.47
N VAL A 25 -3.62 26.08 30.81
CA VAL A 25 -3.39 26.09 29.37
C VAL A 25 -2.47 24.92 28.97
N LEU A 26 -1.43 24.66 29.76
CA LEU A 26 -0.49 23.57 29.50
C LEU A 26 -1.17 22.19 29.53
N GLY A 27 -2.13 21.98 30.45
CA GLY A 27 -2.96 20.77 30.46
C GLY A 27 -3.77 20.60 29.17
N VAL A 28 -4.38 21.70 28.68
CA VAL A 28 -5.13 21.70 27.41
C VAL A 28 -4.19 21.47 26.22
N VAL A 29 -3.03 22.12 26.22
CA VAL A 29 -1.99 21.93 25.18
C VAL A 29 -1.60 20.47 25.07
N ILE A 30 -1.27 19.81 26.19
CA ILE A 30 -0.90 18.38 26.20
C ILE A 30 -2.05 17.53 25.64
N GLY A 31 -3.29 17.77 26.09
CA GLY A 31 -4.46 17.03 25.64
C GLY A 31 -4.70 17.13 24.13
N ILE A 32 -4.71 18.37 23.61
CA ILE A 32 -4.91 18.64 22.18
C ILE A 32 -3.74 18.09 21.34
N THR A 33 -2.51 18.35 21.78
CA THR A 33 -1.32 17.83 21.08
C THR A 33 -1.36 16.30 20.97
N SER A 34 -1.68 15.60 22.05
CA SER A 34 -1.80 14.16 22.06
C SER A 34 -2.82 13.66 21.05
N ILE A 35 -4.03 14.22 21.05
CA ILE A 35 -5.09 13.81 20.11
C ILE A 35 -4.70 14.07 18.66
N VAL A 36 -4.23 15.30 18.37
CA VAL A 36 -3.89 15.69 17.00
C VAL A 36 -2.75 14.82 16.46
N VAL A 37 -1.70 14.58 17.24
CA VAL A 37 -0.58 13.72 16.82
C VAL A 37 -1.03 12.27 16.63
N MET A 38 -1.86 11.74 17.53
CA MET A 38 -2.37 10.36 17.42
C MET A 38 -3.27 10.17 16.19
N VAL A 39 -4.18 11.10 15.94
CA VAL A 39 -5.02 11.05 14.73
C VAL A 39 -4.18 11.23 13.47
N ALA A 40 -3.19 12.13 13.50
CA ALA A 40 -2.28 12.35 12.38
C ALA A 40 -1.42 11.12 12.07
N LEU A 41 -0.92 10.42 13.09
CA LEU A 41 -0.20 9.15 12.95
C LEU A 41 -1.10 8.06 12.36
N GLY A 42 -2.31 7.89 12.91
CA GLY A 42 -3.25 6.88 12.42
C GLY A 42 -3.65 7.13 10.96
N ASN A 43 -3.90 8.38 10.60
CA ASN A 43 -4.24 8.75 9.22
C ASN A 43 -3.04 8.58 8.27
N GLY A 44 -1.86 9.03 8.69
CA GLY A 44 -0.64 8.92 7.88
C GLY A 44 -0.19 7.48 7.65
N LEU A 45 -0.30 6.61 8.66
CA LEU A 45 -0.05 5.18 8.52
C LEU A 45 -1.02 4.53 7.54
N LYS A 46 -2.33 4.84 7.65
CA LYS A 46 -3.34 4.33 6.73
C LYS A 46 -3.07 4.78 5.29
N GLU A 47 -2.77 6.06 5.10
CA GLU A 47 -2.50 6.63 3.77
C GLU A 47 -1.21 6.07 3.16
N SER A 48 -0.13 5.98 3.94
CA SER A 48 1.13 5.37 3.50
C SER A 48 0.97 3.89 3.13
N MET A 49 0.13 3.17 3.87
CA MET A 49 -0.19 1.79 3.58
C MET A 49 -0.97 1.64 2.28
N LEU A 50 -2.00 2.47 2.05
CA LEU A 50 -2.77 2.48 0.80
C LEU A 50 -1.90 2.88 -0.39
N GLU A 51 -0.99 3.83 -0.21
CA GLU A 51 -0.01 4.27 -1.21
C GLU A 51 0.95 3.12 -1.60
N ASN A 52 1.47 2.38 -0.62
CA ASN A 52 2.28 1.19 -0.87
C ASN A 52 1.48 0.10 -1.61
N ILE A 53 0.26 -0.18 -1.19
CA ILE A 53 -0.58 -1.19 -1.82
C ILE A 53 -0.88 -0.82 -3.27
N SER A 54 -1.26 0.43 -3.55
CA SER A 54 -1.54 0.88 -4.92
C SER A 54 -0.33 0.78 -5.85
N ASN A 55 0.88 0.85 -5.31
CA ASN A 55 2.11 0.67 -6.05
C ASN A 55 2.46 -0.80 -6.33
N TYR A 56 1.94 -1.75 -5.54
CA TYR A 56 2.28 -3.16 -5.64
C TYR A 56 1.14 -4.04 -6.16
N SER A 57 -0.12 -3.61 -6.04
CA SER A 57 -1.28 -4.43 -6.38
C SER A 57 -2.51 -3.56 -6.69
N SER A 58 -3.36 -4.04 -7.57
CA SER A 58 -4.68 -3.43 -7.77
C SER A 58 -5.64 -3.97 -6.72
N ILE A 59 -6.22 -3.07 -5.93
CA ILE A 59 -7.19 -3.39 -4.87
C ILE A 59 -8.52 -3.95 -5.39
N THR A 60 -8.76 -3.83 -6.69
CA THR A 60 -9.95 -4.33 -7.38
C THR A 60 -9.66 -5.53 -8.27
N GLN A 61 -8.56 -6.24 -8.02
CA GLN A 61 -8.21 -7.43 -8.79
C GLN A 61 -8.23 -8.70 -7.94
N ILE A 62 -8.75 -9.77 -8.55
CA ILE A 62 -8.69 -11.14 -8.02
C ILE A 62 -7.77 -11.95 -8.90
N ALA A 63 -6.78 -12.57 -8.32
CA ALA A 63 -5.91 -13.50 -9.01
C ALA A 63 -6.44 -14.92 -8.83
N VAL A 64 -6.75 -15.58 -9.94
CA VAL A 64 -7.16 -16.97 -10.01
C VAL A 64 -6.02 -17.77 -10.62
N SER A 65 -5.42 -18.68 -9.86
CA SER A 65 -4.32 -19.51 -10.30
C SER A 65 -4.82 -20.91 -10.68
N GLY A 66 -4.22 -21.48 -11.73
CA GLY A 66 -4.36 -22.91 -12.05
C GLY A 66 -3.56 -23.76 -11.06
N GLY A 67 -3.95 -25.02 -10.92
CA GLY A 67 -3.25 -26.00 -10.08
C GLY A 67 -4.15 -26.63 -9.03
N GLN A 68 -3.52 -27.38 -8.12
CA GLN A 68 -4.25 -28.09 -7.06
C GLN A 68 -4.72 -27.13 -5.99
N SER A 69 -6.02 -26.87 -5.93
CA SER A 69 -6.65 -26.24 -4.79
C SER A 69 -6.69 -27.22 -3.60
N ARG A 70 -6.51 -26.73 -2.38
CA ARG A 70 -6.84 -27.49 -1.16
C ARG A 70 -8.24 -27.09 -0.72
N ASN A 71 -9.13 -28.08 -0.67
CA ASN A 71 -10.45 -27.86 -0.08
C ASN A 71 -10.30 -27.46 1.41
N ALA A 72 -11.30 -26.79 1.97
CA ALA A 72 -11.35 -26.41 3.39
C ALA A 72 -11.05 -27.57 4.38
N ASN A 73 -11.18 -28.81 3.93
CA ASN A 73 -10.85 -30.03 4.69
C ASN A 73 -9.42 -30.55 4.48
N GLY A 74 -8.53 -29.79 3.78
CA GLY A 74 -7.15 -30.17 3.56
C GLY A 74 -6.92 -31.28 2.51
N THR A 75 -7.97 -31.79 1.88
CA THR A 75 -7.89 -32.76 0.77
C THR A 75 -7.51 -32.08 -0.52
N GLN A 76 -6.59 -32.67 -1.30
CA GLN A 76 -6.26 -32.17 -2.63
C GLN A 76 -7.50 -32.24 -3.52
N ALA A 77 -7.94 -31.08 -4.00
CA ALA A 77 -8.99 -31.00 -5.00
C ALA A 77 -8.44 -31.38 -6.39
N GLU A 78 -9.33 -31.75 -7.30
CA GLU A 78 -8.95 -31.94 -8.70
C GLU A 78 -8.34 -30.65 -9.27
N GLU A 79 -7.28 -30.82 -10.06
CA GLU A 79 -6.60 -29.70 -10.72
C GLU A 79 -7.60 -28.97 -11.63
N ARG A 80 -7.88 -27.70 -11.32
CA ARG A 80 -8.74 -26.85 -12.12
C ARG A 80 -7.93 -26.21 -13.24
N LEU A 81 -8.34 -26.47 -14.48
CA LEU A 81 -7.68 -25.96 -15.68
C LEU A 81 -8.27 -24.60 -16.06
N LEU A 82 -7.42 -23.62 -16.27
CA LEU A 82 -7.82 -22.27 -16.67
C LEU A 82 -7.81 -22.19 -18.20
N ASN A 83 -8.99 -22.19 -18.81
CA ASN A 83 -9.19 -22.15 -20.24
C ASN A 83 -10.06 -20.96 -20.71
N ASP A 84 -10.24 -20.85 -22.00
CA ASP A 84 -11.05 -19.75 -22.59
C ASP A 84 -12.53 -19.81 -22.17
N GLU A 85 -13.06 -21.01 -21.90
CA GLU A 85 -14.42 -21.18 -21.42
C GLU A 85 -14.62 -20.55 -20.04
N LEU A 86 -13.67 -20.77 -19.14
CA LEU A 86 -13.67 -20.13 -17.82
C LEU A 86 -13.53 -18.61 -17.93
N VAL A 87 -12.66 -18.10 -18.80
CA VAL A 87 -12.52 -16.65 -19.04
C VAL A 87 -13.86 -16.04 -19.45
N ASN A 88 -14.57 -16.68 -20.38
CA ASN A 88 -15.89 -16.19 -20.82
C ASN A 88 -16.95 -16.28 -19.72
N THR A 89 -16.90 -17.33 -18.90
CA THR A 89 -17.80 -17.49 -17.76
C THR A 89 -17.58 -16.38 -16.73
N LEU A 90 -16.33 -16.12 -16.38
CA LEU A 90 -15.97 -15.06 -15.43
C LEU A 90 -16.36 -13.66 -15.96
N LYS A 91 -16.15 -13.38 -17.25
CA LYS A 91 -16.57 -12.11 -17.88
C LYS A 91 -18.08 -11.88 -17.85
N SER A 92 -18.88 -12.94 -17.74
CA SER A 92 -20.36 -12.84 -17.66
C SER A 92 -20.89 -12.69 -16.23
N MET A 93 -20.03 -12.75 -15.22
CA MET A 93 -20.44 -12.59 -13.82
C MET A 93 -20.75 -11.12 -13.49
N GLU A 94 -21.66 -10.91 -12.58
CA GLU A 94 -21.98 -9.59 -12.03
C GLU A 94 -20.76 -9.03 -11.31
N HIS A 95 -20.54 -7.72 -11.38
CA HIS A 95 -19.38 -7.00 -10.80
C HIS A 95 -18.03 -7.28 -11.45
N VAL A 96 -17.95 -8.16 -12.47
CA VAL A 96 -16.70 -8.36 -13.23
C VAL A 96 -16.65 -7.39 -14.41
N VAL A 97 -15.62 -6.54 -14.43
CA VAL A 97 -15.39 -5.57 -15.51
C VAL A 97 -14.67 -6.22 -16.68
N ASP A 98 -13.60 -6.97 -16.39
CA ASP A 98 -12.85 -7.71 -17.41
C ASP A 98 -12.04 -8.85 -16.77
N VAL A 99 -11.51 -9.75 -17.62
CA VAL A 99 -10.65 -10.86 -17.20
C VAL A 99 -9.43 -10.91 -18.11
N TYR A 100 -8.24 -10.82 -17.52
CA TYR A 100 -6.97 -10.83 -18.23
C TYR A 100 -6.25 -12.16 -18.04
N PRO A 101 -6.27 -13.05 -19.04
CA PRO A 101 -5.56 -14.32 -18.97
C PRO A 101 -4.04 -14.10 -19.08
N GLN A 102 -3.29 -14.81 -18.24
CA GLN A 102 -1.85 -14.81 -18.21
C GLN A 102 -1.30 -16.23 -18.42
N LEU A 103 -0.28 -16.34 -19.27
CA LEU A 103 0.46 -17.56 -19.50
C LEU A 103 1.93 -17.34 -19.13
N ASN A 104 2.37 -17.91 -18.01
CA ASN A 104 3.74 -17.79 -17.55
C ASN A 104 4.56 -18.98 -17.99
N VAL A 105 5.77 -18.71 -18.46
CA VAL A 105 6.72 -19.74 -18.89
C VAL A 105 8.10 -19.34 -18.38
N SER A 106 8.71 -20.24 -17.62
CA SER A 106 10.10 -20.08 -17.18
C SER A 106 11.06 -20.44 -18.30
N VAL A 107 12.01 -19.57 -18.56
CA VAL A 107 13.00 -19.72 -19.62
C VAL A 107 14.39 -19.37 -19.10
N ILE A 108 15.42 -19.80 -19.84
CA ILE A 108 16.78 -19.35 -19.62
C ILE A 108 17.14 -18.38 -20.73
N ALA A 109 17.51 -17.17 -20.33
CA ALA A 109 18.00 -16.13 -21.24
C ALA A 109 19.53 -16.06 -21.20
N LYS A 110 20.16 -15.96 -22.35
CA LYS A 110 21.61 -15.82 -22.51
C LYS A 110 21.98 -14.67 -23.43
N SER A 111 22.93 -13.85 -23.00
CA SER A 111 23.54 -12.82 -23.81
C SER A 111 25.04 -12.74 -23.54
N GLY A 112 25.85 -13.13 -24.53
CA GLY A 112 27.29 -13.23 -24.36
C GLY A 112 27.71 -14.21 -23.26
N LYS A 113 28.37 -13.69 -22.22
CA LYS A 113 28.80 -14.46 -21.03
C LYS A 113 27.76 -14.49 -19.90
N TYR A 114 26.69 -13.72 -20.04
CA TYR A 114 25.66 -13.57 -19.02
C TYR A 114 24.48 -14.49 -19.26
N MET A 115 23.89 -14.97 -18.18
CA MET A 115 22.72 -15.83 -18.18
C MET A 115 21.77 -15.42 -17.05
N SER A 116 20.48 -15.65 -17.26
CA SER A 116 19.45 -15.47 -16.22
C SER A 116 18.32 -16.46 -16.41
N TYR A 117 17.78 -16.97 -15.31
CA TYR A 117 16.44 -17.57 -15.29
C TYR A 117 15.42 -16.46 -15.19
N MET A 118 14.45 -16.47 -16.08
CA MET A 118 13.39 -15.47 -16.08
C MET A 118 12.04 -16.08 -16.45
N ASP A 119 10.99 -15.50 -15.93
CA ASP A 119 9.62 -15.84 -16.30
C ASP A 119 9.10 -14.87 -17.34
N ILE A 120 8.62 -15.40 -18.46
CA ILE A 120 7.95 -14.64 -19.50
C ILE A 120 6.45 -14.75 -19.27
N THR A 121 5.77 -13.62 -19.09
CA THR A 121 4.33 -13.52 -18.93
C THR A 121 3.69 -13.09 -20.25
N GLY A 122 2.98 -14.02 -20.88
CA GLY A 122 2.14 -13.73 -22.05
C GLY A 122 0.80 -13.18 -21.60
N MET A 123 0.43 -12.01 -22.11
CA MET A 123 -0.85 -11.33 -21.82
C MET A 123 -1.54 -10.87 -23.11
N THR A 124 -2.85 -10.63 -23.03
CA THR A 124 -3.59 -9.98 -24.12
C THR A 124 -3.23 -8.48 -24.20
N GLN A 125 -3.59 -7.84 -25.31
CA GLN A 125 -3.32 -6.38 -25.48
C GLN A 125 -4.04 -5.57 -24.40
N GLU A 126 -5.27 -5.92 -24.08
CA GLU A 126 -6.08 -5.30 -23.03
C GLU A 126 -5.41 -5.49 -21.66
N GLY A 127 -4.91 -6.71 -21.40
CA GLY A 127 -4.19 -7.02 -20.16
C GLY A 127 -2.87 -6.26 -20.03
N LEU A 128 -2.11 -6.10 -21.12
CA LEU A 128 -0.88 -5.28 -21.11
C LEU A 128 -1.19 -3.80 -20.90
N ALA A 129 -2.25 -3.30 -21.53
CA ALA A 129 -2.68 -1.91 -21.38
C ALA A 129 -3.17 -1.60 -19.96
N SER A 130 -3.83 -2.57 -19.28
CA SER A 130 -4.31 -2.41 -17.90
C SER A 130 -3.20 -2.29 -16.85
N LEU A 131 -1.97 -2.68 -17.20
CA LEU A 131 -0.82 -2.56 -16.28
C LEU A 131 -0.25 -1.14 -16.21
N ASP A 132 -0.62 -0.25 -17.15
CA ASP A 132 -0.16 1.16 -17.23
C ASP A 132 1.37 1.29 -17.05
N LEU A 133 2.12 0.45 -17.78
CA LEU A 133 3.57 0.37 -17.63
C LEU A 133 4.25 1.63 -18.20
N PRO A 134 5.09 2.33 -17.43
CA PRO A 134 5.86 3.44 -17.95
C PRO A 134 6.93 2.94 -18.94
N ILE A 135 6.96 3.46 -20.15
CA ILE A 135 7.87 3.03 -21.22
C ILE A 135 9.07 3.98 -21.31
N ALA A 136 10.29 3.42 -21.26
CA ALA A 136 11.52 4.18 -21.46
C ALA A 136 11.94 4.19 -22.94
N ASP A 137 11.86 3.02 -23.61
CA ASP A 137 12.25 2.86 -25.02
C ASP A 137 11.39 1.77 -25.67
N GLY A 138 11.10 1.90 -26.96
CA GLY A 138 10.28 0.95 -27.68
C GLY A 138 8.79 1.09 -27.43
N ALA A 139 8.07 -0.04 -27.45
CA ALA A 139 6.62 -0.11 -27.25
C ALA A 139 6.21 -1.45 -26.61
N LEU A 140 5.01 -1.51 -26.06
CA LEU A 140 4.41 -2.77 -25.61
C LEU A 140 4.31 -3.76 -26.78
N PRO A 141 4.41 -5.08 -26.52
CA PRO A 141 4.26 -6.12 -27.53
C PRO A 141 2.94 -5.96 -28.28
N SER A 142 2.96 -6.03 -29.60
CA SER A 142 1.75 -5.91 -30.42
C SER A 142 1.18 -7.28 -30.80
N ALA A 143 -0.12 -7.35 -31.08
CA ALA A 143 -0.81 -8.58 -31.49
C ALA A 143 -0.53 -9.00 -32.96
N ASN A 144 0.54 -8.52 -33.57
CA ASN A 144 0.90 -8.82 -34.98
C ASN A 144 1.50 -10.23 -35.19
N GLY A 145 1.56 -11.04 -34.12
CA GLY A 145 2.09 -12.41 -34.16
C GLY A 145 3.60 -12.53 -34.05
N GLU A 146 4.35 -11.45 -33.97
CA GLU A 146 5.78 -11.46 -33.69
C GLU A 146 6.04 -11.70 -32.21
N PHE A 147 6.92 -12.69 -31.92
CA PHE A 147 7.31 -12.96 -30.55
C PHE A 147 8.45 -12.03 -30.15
N LYS A 148 8.12 -10.94 -29.47
CA LYS A 148 9.04 -9.95 -28.92
C LYS A 148 8.81 -9.78 -27.42
N LEU A 149 9.86 -9.39 -26.69
CA LEU A 149 9.84 -9.26 -25.23
C LEU A 149 9.90 -7.79 -24.82
N PHE A 150 9.04 -7.43 -23.88
CA PHE A 150 9.08 -6.16 -23.16
C PHE A 150 9.69 -6.42 -21.78
N TYR A 151 10.76 -5.71 -21.45
CA TYR A 151 11.54 -5.94 -20.24
C TYR A 151 11.22 -4.91 -19.17
N GLY A 152 11.05 -5.37 -17.93
CA GLY A 152 11.01 -4.51 -16.75
C GLY A 152 12.36 -3.82 -16.50
N SER A 153 12.34 -2.71 -15.76
CA SER A 153 13.52 -1.85 -15.52
C SER A 153 14.65 -2.53 -14.73
N SER A 154 14.34 -3.51 -13.88
CA SER A 154 15.32 -4.23 -13.05
C SER A 154 15.67 -5.64 -13.55
N VAL A 155 15.23 -6.04 -14.74
CA VAL A 155 15.50 -7.40 -15.29
C VAL A 155 16.98 -7.71 -15.36
N LEU A 156 17.82 -6.72 -15.69
CA LEU A 156 19.28 -6.92 -15.80
C LEU A 156 19.96 -7.23 -14.46
N THR A 157 19.37 -6.89 -13.33
CA THR A 157 19.96 -7.16 -12.00
C THR A 157 20.05 -8.65 -11.70
N ASN A 158 19.21 -9.47 -12.36
CA ASN A 158 19.15 -10.92 -12.17
C ASN A 158 20.09 -11.72 -13.10
N PHE A 159 20.85 -11.03 -13.96
CA PHE A 159 21.82 -11.70 -14.82
C PHE A 159 23.14 -11.96 -14.09
N TYR A 160 23.65 -13.15 -14.26
CA TYR A 160 24.94 -13.58 -13.71
C TYR A 160 25.87 -14.12 -14.79
N GLU A 161 27.16 -14.14 -14.50
CA GLU A 161 28.20 -14.73 -15.38
C GLU A 161 28.17 -16.25 -15.30
N GLU A 162 27.85 -16.92 -16.40
CA GLU A 162 27.66 -18.40 -16.47
C GLU A 162 28.84 -19.19 -15.91
N LYS A 163 30.10 -18.74 -16.17
CA LYS A 163 31.32 -19.47 -15.78
C LYS A 163 31.70 -19.28 -14.30
N THR A 164 31.47 -18.09 -13.76
CA THR A 164 31.92 -17.72 -12.41
C THR A 164 30.79 -17.77 -11.39
N ASN A 165 29.54 -17.88 -11.86
CA ASN A 165 28.32 -17.77 -11.07
C ASN A 165 28.24 -16.48 -10.25
N THR A 166 28.88 -15.40 -10.76
CA THR A 166 28.95 -14.08 -10.13
C THR A 166 27.80 -13.22 -10.60
N TYR A 167 27.09 -12.59 -9.69
CA TYR A 167 26.04 -11.63 -9.97
C TYR A 167 26.63 -10.20 -9.95
N PRO A 168 26.92 -9.55 -11.10
CA PRO A 168 27.64 -8.28 -11.12
C PRO A 168 26.92 -7.18 -10.33
N TYR A 169 25.59 -7.13 -10.41
CA TYR A 169 24.81 -6.13 -9.70
C TYR A 169 24.86 -6.31 -8.17
N TRP A 170 24.63 -7.54 -7.69
CA TRP A 170 24.55 -7.80 -6.26
C TRP A 170 25.92 -7.82 -5.56
N GLU A 171 26.99 -8.20 -6.28
CA GLU A 171 28.34 -8.28 -5.70
C GLU A 171 29.15 -6.99 -5.87
N LYS A 172 28.95 -6.27 -7.01
CA LYS A 172 29.79 -5.12 -7.37
C LYS A 172 28.98 -3.84 -7.62
N ASN A 173 27.65 -3.90 -7.53
CA ASN A 173 26.73 -2.82 -7.91
C ASN A 173 26.93 -2.34 -9.37
N GLU A 174 27.29 -3.29 -10.27
CA GLU A 174 27.51 -3.00 -11.70
C GLU A 174 26.48 -3.77 -12.52
N LEU A 175 25.78 -3.09 -13.43
CA LEU A 175 24.87 -3.77 -14.35
C LEU A 175 25.67 -4.56 -15.41
N PRO A 176 25.17 -5.74 -15.83
CA PRO A 176 25.69 -6.44 -16.99
C PRO A 176 25.68 -5.54 -18.23
N GLN A 177 26.75 -5.55 -19.01
CA GLN A 177 26.85 -4.77 -20.25
C GLN A 177 26.04 -5.42 -21.38
N ILE A 178 24.71 -5.37 -21.25
CA ILE A 178 23.75 -5.89 -22.22
C ILE A 178 22.85 -4.73 -22.65
N ASP A 179 22.84 -4.44 -23.94
CA ASP A 179 21.87 -3.52 -24.53
C ASP A 179 20.65 -4.35 -24.98
N LEU A 180 19.59 -4.34 -24.18
CA LEU A 180 18.40 -5.17 -24.43
C LEU A 180 17.71 -4.83 -25.75
N MET A 181 17.77 -3.55 -26.22
CA MET A 181 17.12 -3.14 -27.46
C MET A 181 17.91 -3.49 -28.70
N LYS A 182 19.25 -3.45 -28.62
CA LYS A 182 20.11 -3.66 -29.80
C LYS A 182 20.64 -5.08 -29.90
N THR A 183 20.75 -5.79 -28.76
CA THR A 183 21.33 -7.13 -28.72
C THR A 183 20.24 -8.17 -28.56
N PRO A 184 19.91 -8.95 -29.60
CA PRO A 184 18.92 -10.03 -29.47
C PRO A 184 19.32 -11.04 -28.41
N MET A 185 18.34 -11.47 -27.63
CA MET A 185 18.52 -12.42 -26.52
C MET A 185 18.36 -13.87 -27.02
N PHE A 186 19.25 -14.76 -26.61
CA PHE A 186 19.05 -16.20 -26.80
C PHE A 186 18.19 -16.74 -25.68
N VAL A 187 17.04 -17.30 -26.03
CA VAL A 187 16.07 -17.88 -25.08
C VAL A 187 16.00 -19.39 -25.26
N ILE A 188 16.10 -20.11 -24.14
CA ILE A 188 15.94 -21.56 -24.05
C ILE A 188 14.62 -21.81 -23.30
N PHE A 189 13.66 -22.44 -23.99
CA PHE A 189 12.35 -22.75 -23.41
C PHE A 189 12.30 -24.08 -22.68
N ASP A 190 13.13 -25.08 -23.11
CA ASP A 190 13.20 -26.41 -22.51
C ASP A 190 14.26 -26.39 -21.38
N THR A 191 13.82 -25.83 -20.24
CA THR A 191 14.68 -25.69 -19.04
C THR A 191 15.07 -27.04 -18.46
N ASP A 192 14.16 -28.04 -18.48
CA ASP A 192 14.39 -29.37 -17.97
C ASP A 192 15.48 -30.08 -18.78
N ALA A 193 15.44 -29.94 -20.11
CA ALA A 193 16.50 -30.51 -20.98
C ALA A 193 17.84 -29.78 -20.75
N TYR A 194 17.84 -28.48 -20.50
CA TYR A 194 19.06 -27.74 -20.19
C TYR A 194 19.69 -28.19 -18.87
N GLU A 195 18.92 -28.29 -17.81
CA GLU A 195 19.42 -28.78 -16.52
C GLU A 195 19.92 -30.23 -16.58
N SER A 196 19.23 -31.08 -17.33
CA SER A 196 19.65 -32.47 -17.55
C SER A 196 20.99 -32.56 -18.28
N THR A 197 21.23 -31.64 -19.24
CA THR A 197 22.51 -31.57 -19.97
C THR A 197 23.64 -31.14 -19.03
N GLN A 198 23.43 -30.13 -18.20
CA GLN A 198 24.41 -29.65 -17.22
C GLN A 198 24.79 -30.76 -16.21
N LYS A 199 23.79 -31.43 -15.64
CA LYS A 199 24.03 -32.57 -14.71
C LYS A 199 24.79 -33.73 -15.35
N SER A 200 24.57 -33.97 -16.65
CA SER A 200 25.28 -35.03 -17.39
C SER A 200 26.74 -34.67 -17.66
N GLU A 201 27.04 -33.40 -17.96
CA GLU A 201 28.41 -32.89 -18.13
C GLU A 201 29.19 -32.98 -16.82
N ASP A 202 28.60 -32.59 -15.69
CA ASP A 202 29.25 -32.66 -14.37
C ASP A 202 29.49 -34.09 -13.88
N SER A 203 28.65 -35.04 -14.31
CA SER A 203 28.73 -36.45 -13.88
C SER A 203 29.52 -37.35 -14.81
N GLY A 204 30.08 -36.85 -15.91
CA GLY A 204 30.81 -37.63 -16.92
C GLY A 204 29.94 -38.67 -17.67
N GLY A 205 28.62 -38.44 -17.71
CA GLY A 205 27.62 -39.31 -18.30
C GLY A 205 27.45 -39.11 -19.81
N THR A 206 26.52 -39.88 -20.41
CA THR A 206 26.22 -39.85 -21.85
C THR A 206 25.77 -38.46 -22.27
N THR A 207 26.36 -37.90 -23.32
CA THR A 207 26.05 -36.61 -23.91
C THR A 207 24.57 -36.49 -24.29
N VAL A 208 23.81 -35.74 -23.55
CA VAL A 208 22.44 -35.34 -23.90
C VAL A 208 22.55 -34.19 -24.91
N ASN A 209 21.75 -34.23 -25.99
CA ASN A 209 21.75 -33.12 -26.95
C ASN A 209 21.27 -31.82 -26.27
N PRO A 210 22.07 -30.75 -26.36
CA PRO A 210 21.70 -29.49 -25.73
C PRO A 210 20.40 -28.94 -26.33
N PRO A 211 19.54 -28.30 -25.52
CA PRO A 211 18.27 -27.73 -26.00
C PRO A 211 18.52 -26.58 -26.99
N LYS A 212 17.57 -26.40 -27.91
CA LYS A 212 17.65 -25.35 -28.93
C LYS A 212 17.56 -23.97 -28.30
N LYS A 213 18.40 -23.04 -28.75
CA LYS A 213 18.37 -21.62 -28.44
C LYS A 213 17.59 -20.91 -29.53
N TYR A 214 16.71 -19.99 -29.10
CA TYR A 214 15.89 -19.17 -29.97
C TYR A 214 16.31 -17.71 -29.82
N LEU A 215 16.53 -17.03 -30.93
CA LEU A 215 16.85 -15.60 -30.94
C LEU A 215 15.54 -14.83 -30.78
N VAL A 216 15.48 -13.92 -29.81
CA VAL A 216 14.29 -13.10 -29.51
C VAL A 216 14.70 -11.63 -29.42
N GLU A 217 13.93 -10.80 -30.09
CA GLU A 217 14.11 -9.33 -30.08
C GLU A 217 13.31 -8.71 -28.93
N ALA A 218 13.76 -7.53 -28.47
CA ALA A 218 13.00 -6.70 -27.58
C ALA A 218 11.91 -5.93 -28.34
N SER A 219 10.77 -5.69 -27.69
CA SER A 219 9.75 -4.73 -28.13
C SER A 219 9.93 -3.39 -27.43
N GLY A 220 10.41 -3.39 -26.19
CA GLY A 220 10.61 -2.20 -25.38
C GLY A 220 11.14 -2.51 -23.99
N ILE A 221 11.40 -1.43 -23.24
CA ILE A 221 11.91 -1.47 -21.87
C ILE A 221 11.09 -0.53 -21.01
N MET A 222 10.74 -0.97 -19.81
CA MET A 222 10.04 -0.20 -18.79
C MET A 222 10.95 0.93 -18.24
N ALA A 223 10.37 2.13 -18.06
CA ALA A 223 11.05 3.22 -17.38
C ALA A 223 11.18 2.95 -15.89
N GLY A 224 12.32 3.29 -15.32
CA GLY A 224 12.63 3.11 -13.89
C GLY A 224 14.12 2.90 -13.70
N LYS A 225 14.56 2.97 -12.45
CA LYS A 225 15.95 2.64 -12.11
C LYS A 225 16.06 1.17 -11.74
N PRO A 226 17.22 0.54 -11.94
CA PRO A 226 17.44 -0.85 -11.60
C PRO A 226 17.30 -1.18 -10.12
N ASP A 227 17.51 -0.18 -9.25
CA ASP A 227 17.40 -0.24 -7.78
C ASP A 227 16.00 0.12 -7.25
N GLU A 228 15.11 0.61 -8.10
CA GLU A 228 13.72 0.89 -7.75
C GLU A 228 12.86 -0.37 -7.99
N TRP A 229 12.56 -1.07 -6.91
CA TRP A 229 11.68 -2.23 -6.94
C TRP A 229 10.21 -1.78 -6.96
N THR A 230 9.63 -1.80 -8.14
CA THR A 230 8.20 -1.55 -8.34
C THR A 230 7.52 -2.82 -8.82
N ASN A 231 6.19 -2.82 -8.79
CA ASN A 231 5.43 -3.90 -9.42
C ASN A 231 5.84 -4.00 -10.90
N ASN A 232 6.09 -5.20 -11.38
CA ASN A 232 6.51 -5.48 -12.75
C ASN A 232 7.94 -5.05 -13.15
N SER A 233 8.74 -4.42 -12.27
CA SER A 233 10.11 -3.99 -12.62
C SER A 233 11.04 -5.15 -13.00
N SER A 234 10.84 -6.35 -12.45
CA SER A 234 11.58 -7.57 -12.77
C SER A 234 10.86 -8.50 -13.77
N SER A 235 9.68 -8.10 -14.26
CA SER A 235 8.86 -8.92 -15.13
C SER A 235 9.26 -8.78 -16.60
N VAL A 236 8.95 -9.82 -17.39
CA VAL A 236 9.14 -9.83 -18.84
C VAL A 236 7.81 -10.17 -19.50
N PHE A 237 7.33 -9.32 -20.38
CA PHE A 237 6.01 -9.46 -20.99
C PHE A 237 6.11 -9.74 -22.49
N CYS A 238 5.12 -10.44 -23.01
CA CYS A 238 4.92 -10.65 -24.44
C CYS A 238 3.44 -10.79 -24.79
N ASP A 239 3.11 -10.76 -26.08
CA ASP A 239 1.78 -11.13 -26.57
C ASP A 239 1.50 -12.60 -26.33
N ILE A 240 0.34 -12.92 -25.76
CA ILE A 240 -0.02 -14.28 -25.38
C ILE A 240 -0.18 -15.23 -26.58
N ASN A 241 -0.66 -14.72 -27.71
CA ASN A 241 -0.86 -15.52 -28.91
C ASN A 241 0.47 -15.82 -29.61
N ALA A 242 1.38 -14.84 -29.60
CA ALA A 242 2.75 -15.01 -30.07
C ALA A 242 3.49 -16.05 -29.20
N LEU A 243 3.32 -15.99 -27.86
CA LEU A 243 3.90 -16.98 -26.93
C LEU A 243 3.32 -18.38 -27.18
N LYS A 244 1.99 -18.53 -27.25
CA LYS A 244 1.32 -19.80 -27.55
C LYS A 244 1.84 -20.41 -28.85
N SER A 245 2.03 -19.59 -29.88
CA SER A 245 2.56 -20.00 -31.18
C SER A 245 4.01 -20.45 -31.11
N GLN A 246 4.83 -19.70 -30.35
CA GLN A 246 6.24 -20.03 -30.14
C GLN A 246 6.38 -21.37 -29.37
N LEU A 247 5.63 -21.57 -28.29
CA LEU A 247 5.64 -22.82 -27.51
C LEU A 247 5.21 -24.02 -28.36
N LYS A 248 4.16 -23.90 -29.17
CA LYS A 248 3.76 -24.94 -30.12
C LYS A 248 4.87 -25.29 -31.13
N ARG A 249 5.63 -24.29 -31.59
CA ARG A 249 6.77 -24.49 -32.52
C ARG A 249 7.94 -25.19 -31.82
N VAL A 250 8.23 -24.85 -30.56
CA VAL A 250 9.34 -25.39 -29.77
C VAL A 250 9.07 -26.85 -29.38
N PHE A 251 7.94 -27.07 -28.69
CA PHE A 251 7.64 -28.36 -28.06
C PHE A 251 6.94 -29.35 -28.99
N LYS A 252 6.21 -28.85 -30.01
CA LYS A 252 5.45 -29.70 -30.96
C LYS A 252 4.47 -30.67 -30.25
N LYS A 253 4.91 -31.92 -30.05
CA LYS A 253 4.14 -32.98 -29.38
C LYS A 253 4.62 -33.29 -27.95
N LYS A 254 5.67 -32.63 -27.49
CA LYS A 254 6.16 -32.77 -26.11
C LYS A 254 5.31 -31.91 -25.16
N ALA A 255 5.29 -32.31 -23.89
CA ALA A 255 4.70 -31.48 -22.86
C ALA A 255 5.55 -30.22 -22.68
N VAL A 256 4.87 -29.07 -22.47
CA VAL A 256 5.51 -27.80 -22.13
C VAL A 256 5.77 -27.82 -20.62
N PRO A 257 6.95 -27.49 -20.13
CA PRO A 257 7.23 -27.37 -18.70
C PRO A 257 6.22 -26.43 -18.02
N GLY A 258 5.72 -26.84 -16.86
CA GLY A 258 4.71 -26.07 -16.12
C GLY A 258 3.28 -26.18 -16.64
N GLN A 259 3.04 -26.85 -17.77
CA GLN A 259 1.68 -27.11 -18.27
C GLN A 259 1.12 -28.46 -17.78
N PRO A 260 -0.17 -28.55 -17.48
CA PRO A 260 -0.81 -29.78 -17.06
C PRO A 260 -0.73 -30.87 -18.14
N THR A 261 -0.61 -32.11 -17.71
CA THR A 261 -0.60 -33.27 -18.58
C THR A 261 -1.75 -34.21 -18.25
N ARG A 262 -2.17 -34.98 -19.24
CA ARG A 262 -3.20 -36.00 -19.04
C ARG A 262 -2.67 -37.10 -18.12
N LYS A 263 -3.55 -37.90 -17.50
CA LYS A 263 -3.21 -39.02 -16.62
C LYS A 263 -2.21 -40.04 -17.24
N ASN A 264 -2.11 -40.04 -18.57
CA ASN A 264 -1.15 -40.89 -19.33
C ASN A 264 0.17 -40.18 -19.66
N GLY A 265 0.45 -39.01 -19.09
CA GLY A 265 1.65 -38.18 -19.31
C GLY A 265 1.70 -37.47 -20.67
N LYS A 266 0.64 -37.58 -21.50
CA LYS A 266 0.58 -36.86 -22.77
C LYS A 266 0.11 -35.42 -22.58
N PRO A 267 0.62 -34.45 -23.36
CA PRO A 267 0.13 -33.10 -23.32
C PRO A 267 -1.32 -32.99 -23.80
N TYR A 268 -2.01 -31.95 -23.37
CA TYR A 268 -3.27 -31.53 -23.96
C TYR A 268 -3.02 -30.89 -25.34
N ASN A 269 -4.07 -30.78 -26.14
CA ASN A 269 -3.97 -30.13 -27.46
C ASN A 269 -3.96 -28.60 -27.36
N GLU A 270 -4.37 -28.06 -26.21
CA GLU A 270 -4.42 -26.65 -25.90
C GLU A 270 -3.49 -26.31 -24.74
N LEU A 271 -3.08 -25.04 -24.66
CA LEU A 271 -2.29 -24.51 -23.56
C LEU A 271 -3.23 -23.80 -22.60
N PHE A 272 -3.14 -24.17 -21.33
CA PHE A 272 -3.92 -23.58 -20.26
C PHE A 272 -3.24 -22.33 -19.72
N TYR A 273 -4.05 -21.39 -19.24
CA TYR A 273 -3.52 -20.21 -18.57
C TYR A 273 -2.94 -20.59 -17.21
N THR A 274 -1.90 -19.89 -16.82
CA THR A 274 -1.26 -20.10 -15.52
C THR A 274 -2.01 -19.32 -14.44
N ARG A 275 -2.55 -18.16 -14.85
CA ARG A 275 -3.27 -17.22 -13.96
C ARG A 275 -4.31 -16.48 -14.77
N LEU A 276 -5.43 -16.18 -14.13
CA LEU A 276 -6.40 -15.18 -14.61
C LEU A 276 -6.43 -14.03 -13.64
N VAL A 277 -6.38 -12.81 -14.13
CA VAL A 277 -6.60 -11.61 -13.33
C VAL A 277 -8.00 -11.11 -13.65
N VAL A 278 -8.89 -11.20 -12.65
CA VAL A 278 -10.27 -10.75 -12.74
C VAL A 278 -10.35 -9.33 -12.22
N GLN A 279 -10.73 -8.38 -13.05
CA GLN A 279 -10.94 -7.00 -12.69
C GLN A 279 -12.38 -6.82 -12.23
N VAL A 280 -12.55 -6.31 -11.02
CA VAL A 280 -13.84 -6.05 -10.36
C VAL A 280 -14.13 -4.54 -10.38
N ASP A 281 -15.40 -4.16 -10.39
CA ASP A 281 -15.86 -2.77 -10.42
C ASP A 281 -15.52 -2.00 -9.12
N GLU A 282 -15.81 -2.58 -7.95
CA GLU A 282 -15.62 -1.96 -6.64
C GLU A 282 -14.92 -2.92 -5.66
N MET A 283 -14.16 -2.37 -4.73
CA MET A 283 -13.40 -3.13 -3.73
C MET A 283 -14.31 -3.98 -2.83
N GLU A 284 -15.51 -3.49 -2.53
CA GLU A 284 -16.49 -4.17 -1.69
C GLU A 284 -16.91 -5.52 -2.26
N ASN A 285 -16.98 -5.62 -3.60
CA ASN A 285 -17.41 -6.83 -4.32
C ASN A 285 -16.28 -7.87 -4.48
N VAL A 286 -15.01 -7.45 -4.29
CA VAL A 286 -13.83 -8.32 -4.47
C VAL A 286 -13.85 -9.50 -3.51
N GLN A 287 -14.21 -9.27 -2.25
CA GLN A 287 -14.19 -10.31 -1.22
C GLN A 287 -15.27 -11.37 -1.47
N GLU A 288 -16.49 -10.96 -1.85
CA GLU A 288 -17.59 -11.87 -2.15
C GLU A 288 -17.26 -12.74 -3.37
N LEU A 289 -16.77 -12.12 -4.45
CA LEU A 289 -16.36 -12.84 -5.66
C LEU A 289 -15.17 -13.78 -5.39
N THR A 290 -14.17 -13.36 -4.61
CA THR A 290 -13.03 -14.21 -4.24
C THR A 290 -13.51 -15.47 -3.52
N LYS A 291 -14.39 -15.30 -2.53
CA LYS A 291 -14.97 -16.42 -1.77
C LYS A 291 -15.81 -17.34 -2.65
N MET A 292 -16.64 -16.78 -3.55
CA MET A 292 -17.42 -17.56 -4.51
C MET A 292 -16.52 -18.45 -5.40
N LEU A 293 -15.41 -17.90 -5.90
CA LEU A 293 -14.45 -18.64 -6.70
C LEU A 293 -13.73 -19.74 -5.89
N GLN A 294 -13.39 -19.45 -4.62
CA GLN A 294 -12.81 -20.44 -3.71
C GLN A 294 -13.79 -21.58 -3.40
N ASP A 295 -15.08 -21.27 -3.18
CA ASP A 295 -16.12 -22.27 -2.95
C ASP A 295 -16.36 -23.16 -4.18
N GLN A 296 -16.14 -22.62 -5.38
CA GLN A 296 -16.14 -23.39 -6.63
C GLN A 296 -14.87 -24.24 -6.83
N GLY A 297 -13.91 -24.17 -5.91
CA GLY A 297 -12.68 -24.94 -5.92
C GLY A 297 -11.53 -24.34 -6.74
N TYR A 298 -11.60 -23.05 -7.09
CA TYR A 298 -10.49 -22.33 -7.69
C TYR A 298 -9.52 -21.81 -6.62
N ASN A 299 -8.25 -21.73 -6.96
CA ASN A 299 -7.27 -21.06 -6.10
C ASN A 299 -7.29 -19.56 -6.39
N ALA A 300 -8.31 -18.89 -5.84
CA ALA A 300 -8.52 -17.45 -5.98
C ALA A 300 -8.00 -16.73 -4.75
N TYR A 301 -7.30 -15.62 -4.94
CA TYR A 301 -6.86 -14.74 -3.87
C TYR A 301 -6.90 -13.28 -4.32
N SER A 302 -7.11 -12.39 -3.38
CA SER A 302 -7.05 -10.95 -3.59
C SER A 302 -6.31 -10.30 -2.45
N ASP A 303 -5.68 -9.17 -2.74
CA ASP A 303 -5.03 -8.37 -1.69
C ASP A 303 -6.07 -7.61 -0.84
N ALA A 304 -7.34 -7.58 -1.26
CA ALA A 304 -8.44 -6.92 -0.55
C ALA A 304 -8.63 -7.46 0.89
N GLU A 305 -8.54 -8.78 1.10
CA GLU A 305 -8.65 -9.36 2.46
C GLU A 305 -7.50 -8.91 3.36
N TRP A 306 -6.29 -8.89 2.84
CA TRP A 306 -5.13 -8.41 3.58
C TRP A 306 -5.27 -6.92 3.90
N ILE A 307 -5.70 -6.09 2.95
CA ILE A 307 -5.95 -4.66 3.10
C ILE A 307 -7.04 -4.42 4.16
N GLN A 308 -8.14 -5.17 4.11
CA GLN A 308 -9.21 -5.07 5.08
C GLN A 308 -8.71 -5.42 6.48
N SER A 309 -8.00 -6.53 6.64
CA SER A 309 -7.41 -6.94 7.92
C SER A 309 -6.47 -5.87 8.49
N GLN A 310 -5.63 -5.28 7.64
CA GLN A 310 -4.74 -4.20 8.04
C GLN A 310 -5.51 -2.91 8.41
N THR A 311 -6.57 -2.60 7.66
CA THR A 311 -7.41 -1.43 7.94
C THR A 311 -8.14 -1.60 9.29
N GLU A 312 -8.65 -2.78 9.60
CA GLU A 312 -9.27 -3.10 10.88
C GLU A 312 -8.26 -3.00 12.04
N GLN A 313 -7.04 -3.48 11.83
CA GLN A 313 -5.95 -3.33 12.80
C GLN A 313 -5.61 -1.85 13.04
N MET A 314 -5.53 -1.03 11.97
CA MET A 314 -5.31 0.40 12.10
C MET A 314 -6.45 1.12 12.81
N ASN A 315 -7.71 0.75 12.53
CA ASN A 315 -8.87 1.29 13.24
C ASN A 315 -8.81 0.96 14.75
N THR A 316 -8.37 -0.24 15.10
CA THR A 316 -8.18 -0.65 16.51
C THR A 316 -7.10 0.21 17.18
N ILE A 317 -5.96 0.41 16.51
CA ILE A 317 -4.87 1.28 17.01
C ILE A 317 -5.39 2.72 17.19
N GLN A 318 -6.11 3.26 16.20
CA GLN A 318 -6.70 4.60 16.28
C GLN A 318 -7.68 4.72 17.45
N LEU A 319 -8.50 3.71 17.70
CA LEU A 319 -9.43 3.68 18.84
C LEU A 319 -8.68 3.72 20.17
N VAL A 320 -7.64 2.92 20.35
CA VAL A 320 -6.81 2.90 21.57
C VAL A 320 -6.13 4.25 21.77
N LEU A 321 -5.51 4.80 20.73
CA LEU A 321 -4.86 6.10 20.77
C LEU A 321 -5.88 7.22 21.07
N GLY A 322 -7.05 7.17 20.46
CA GLY A 322 -8.16 8.10 20.71
C GLY A 322 -8.63 8.05 22.16
N ALA A 323 -8.72 6.85 22.75
CA ALA A 323 -9.07 6.68 24.16
C ALA A 323 -8.04 7.32 25.11
N ILE A 324 -6.75 7.16 24.83
CA ILE A 324 -5.66 7.82 25.59
C ILE A 324 -5.78 9.35 25.48
N GLY A 325 -6.05 9.85 24.27
CA GLY A 325 -6.28 11.28 24.04
C GLY A 325 -7.50 11.81 24.81
N ALA A 326 -8.59 11.05 24.84
CA ALA A 326 -9.80 11.40 25.59
C ALA A 326 -9.54 11.50 27.12
N VAL A 327 -8.76 10.56 27.68
CA VAL A 327 -8.33 10.62 29.09
C VAL A 327 -7.49 11.87 29.34
N SER A 328 -6.57 12.22 28.45
CA SER A 328 -5.73 13.42 28.57
C SER A 328 -6.59 14.70 28.57
N LEU A 329 -7.63 14.76 27.72
CA LEU A 329 -8.58 15.88 27.69
C LEU A 329 -9.45 15.94 28.96
N LEU A 330 -9.84 14.79 29.49
CA LEU A 330 -10.61 14.73 30.74
C LEU A 330 -9.79 15.31 31.90
N VAL A 331 -8.49 14.98 31.99
CA VAL A 331 -7.57 15.57 32.97
C VAL A 331 -7.46 17.08 32.78
N ALA A 332 -7.37 17.55 31.54
CA ALA A 332 -7.36 18.97 31.22
C ALA A 332 -8.66 19.67 31.65
N ALA A 333 -9.82 19.06 31.40
CA ALA A 333 -11.13 19.57 31.83
C ALA A 333 -11.23 19.71 33.35
N ILE A 334 -10.78 18.71 34.11
CA ILE A 334 -10.71 18.77 35.58
C ILE A 334 -9.82 19.93 36.02
N GLY A 335 -8.68 20.12 35.36
CA GLY A 335 -7.77 21.25 35.61
C GLY A 335 -8.42 22.60 35.39
N ILE A 336 -9.18 22.77 34.30
CA ILE A 336 -9.95 23.99 34.02
C ILE A 336 -11.02 24.20 35.07
N THR A 337 -11.81 23.18 35.40
CA THR A 337 -12.87 23.26 36.45
C THR A 337 -12.31 23.71 37.79
N ASN A 338 -11.21 23.11 38.23
CA ASN A 338 -10.55 23.48 39.49
C ASN A 338 -10.06 24.93 39.46
N THR A 339 -9.49 25.38 38.34
CA THR A 339 -9.02 26.76 38.15
C THR A 339 -10.17 27.73 38.16
N MET A 340 -11.29 27.43 37.49
CA MET A 340 -12.48 28.27 37.44
C MET A 340 -13.15 28.35 38.80
N MET A 341 -13.32 27.25 39.52
CA MET A 341 -13.85 27.22 40.88
C MET A 341 -13.08 28.15 41.81
N MET A 342 -11.76 28.08 41.79
CA MET A 342 -10.90 28.95 42.59
C MET A 342 -10.99 30.43 42.16
N SER A 343 -11.13 30.69 40.85
CA SER A 343 -11.34 32.04 40.30
C SER A 343 -12.64 32.66 40.81
N ILE A 344 -13.73 31.91 40.87
CA ILE A 344 -15.02 32.32 41.38
C ILE A 344 -14.92 32.65 42.90
N TYR A 345 -14.29 31.77 43.70
CA TYR A 345 -14.08 31.97 45.12
C TYR A 345 -13.34 33.28 45.42
N GLU A 346 -12.26 33.56 44.71
CA GLU A 346 -11.45 34.75 44.91
C GLU A 346 -12.14 36.05 44.51
N ARG A 347 -13.14 36.00 43.60
CA ARG A 347 -13.91 37.12 43.11
C ARG A 347 -15.33 37.23 43.71
N THR A 348 -15.63 36.49 44.77
CA THR A 348 -16.97 36.45 45.36
C THR A 348 -17.46 37.86 45.76
N LYS A 349 -16.57 38.74 46.28
CA LYS A 349 -16.91 40.12 46.59
C LYS A 349 -17.25 40.96 45.36
N GLU A 350 -16.51 40.82 44.27
CA GLU A 350 -16.75 41.51 43.00
C GLU A 350 -18.08 41.06 42.37
N ILE A 351 -18.36 39.76 42.42
CA ILE A 351 -19.61 39.15 41.95
C ILE A 351 -20.80 39.69 42.78
N GLY A 352 -20.61 39.79 44.11
CA GLY A 352 -21.61 40.35 45.00
C GLY A 352 -21.93 41.83 44.69
N VAL A 353 -20.94 42.66 44.42
CA VAL A 353 -21.12 44.06 44.00
C VAL A 353 -21.84 44.16 42.66
N MET A 354 -21.46 43.35 41.66
CA MET A 354 -22.13 43.31 40.37
C MET A 354 -23.63 42.96 40.51
N LYS A 355 -23.95 42.01 41.39
CA LYS A 355 -25.31 41.56 41.66
C LYS A 355 -26.13 42.68 42.33
N VAL A 356 -25.54 43.40 43.30
CA VAL A 356 -26.21 44.55 43.97
C VAL A 356 -26.46 45.71 43.01
N LEU A 357 -25.57 45.91 42.03
CA LEU A 357 -25.73 46.90 40.96
C LEU A 357 -26.72 46.48 39.87
N GLY A 358 -27.41 45.34 40.03
CA GLY A 358 -28.44 44.86 39.09
C GLY A 358 -27.95 44.09 37.88
N CYS A 359 -26.71 43.58 37.93
CA CYS A 359 -26.23 42.70 36.83
C CYS A 359 -26.95 41.35 36.88
N ASP A 360 -27.48 40.90 35.74
CA ASP A 360 -28.12 39.61 35.61
C ASP A 360 -27.10 38.46 35.82
N ILE A 361 -27.52 37.42 36.53
CA ILE A 361 -26.72 36.25 36.84
C ILE A 361 -26.24 35.59 35.53
N HIS A 362 -27.06 35.56 34.50
CA HIS A 362 -26.71 35.01 33.19
C HIS A 362 -25.50 35.73 32.54
N ASN A 363 -25.40 37.05 32.69
CA ASN A 363 -24.24 37.81 32.22
C ASN A 363 -22.97 37.47 32.99
N ILE A 364 -23.07 37.20 34.28
CA ILE A 364 -21.94 36.78 35.11
C ILE A 364 -21.48 35.36 34.72
N GLN A 365 -22.42 34.43 34.51
CA GLN A 365 -22.10 33.09 34.01
C GLN A 365 -21.44 33.13 32.64
N THR A 366 -21.97 33.96 31.73
CA THR A 366 -21.39 34.13 30.38
C THR A 366 -19.95 34.65 30.45
N LEU A 367 -19.63 35.56 31.39
CA LEU A 367 -18.25 36.05 31.58
C LEU A 367 -17.29 34.92 31.93
N PHE A 368 -17.65 34.05 32.89
CA PHE A 368 -16.81 32.91 33.30
C PHE A 368 -16.71 31.83 32.19
N LEU A 369 -17.82 31.62 31.49
CA LEU A 369 -17.84 30.69 30.35
C LEU A 369 -16.92 31.15 29.21
N MET A 370 -16.89 32.46 28.93
CA MET A 370 -15.97 33.05 27.96
C MET A 370 -14.52 32.98 28.43
N GLU A 371 -14.25 33.17 29.72
CA GLU A 371 -12.90 33.00 30.31
C GLU A 371 -12.41 31.58 30.14
N ALA A 372 -13.24 30.57 30.44
CA ALA A 372 -12.92 29.16 30.26
C ALA A 372 -12.79 28.77 28.77
N GLY A 373 -13.64 29.26 27.90
CA GLY A 373 -13.55 29.07 26.45
C GLY A 373 -12.29 29.69 25.87
N PHE A 374 -11.83 30.84 26.37
CA PHE A 374 -10.59 31.46 25.94
C PHE A 374 -9.36 30.68 26.36
N ILE A 375 -9.36 30.06 27.54
CA ILE A 375 -8.33 29.11 27.98
C ILE A 375 -8.26 27.94 27.00
N GLY A 376 -9.43 27.38 26.64
CA GLY A 376 -9.54 26.31 25.63
C GLY A 376 -9.01 26.74 24.27
N PHE A 377 -9.37 27.95 23.81
CA PHE A 377 -8.92 28.49 22.53
C PHE A 377 -7.37 28.63 22.49
N VAL A 378 -6.80 29.30 23.49
CA VAL A 378 -5.34 29.50 23.57
C VAL A 378 -4.61 28.15 23.66
N GLY A 379 -5.11 27.24 24.53
CA GLY A 379 -4.59 25.89 24.64
C GLY A 379 -4.67 25.08 23.34
N GLY A 380 -5.80 25.22 22.64
CA GLY A 380 -6.02 24.59 21.34
C GLY A 380 -5.06 25.09 20.26
N VAL A 381 -4.89 26.40 20.11
CA VAL A 381 -3.97 26.98 19.11
C VAL A 381 -2.52 26.65 19.43
N VAL A 382 -2.10 26.78 20.68
CA VAL A 382 -0.73 26.44 21.09
C VAL A 382 -0.50 24.93 20.96
N GLY A 383 -1.47 24.11 21.38
CA GLY A 383 -1.40 22.65 21.22
C GLY A 383 -1.25 22.22 19.77
N LEU A 384 -1.95 22.91 18.88
CA LEU A 384 -1.88 22.66 17.44
C LEU A 384 -0.48 23.01 16.88
N ALA A 385 0.10 24.14 17.30
CA ALA A 385 1.46 24.51 16.92
C ALA A 385 2.49 23.45 17.38
N PHE A 386 2.35 22.95 18.61
CA PHE A 386 3.16 21.84 19.11
C PHE A 386 2.93 20.53 18.32
N SER A 387 1.69 20.24 17.92
CA SER A 387 1.39 19.06 17.10
C SER A 387 2.12 19.10 15.76
N TYR A 388 2.12 20.25 15.09
CA TYR A 388 2.88 20.42 13.84
C TYR A 388 4.39 20.26 14.05
N ALA A 389 4.94 20.86 15.12
CA ALA A 389 6.37 20.71 15.44
C ALA A 389 6.74 19.24 15.69
N ILE A 390 5.94 18.52 16.47
CA ILE A 390 6.16 17.09 16.75
C ILE A 390 6.01 16.26 15.47
N SER A 391 5.01 16.54 14.63
CA SER A 391 4.83 15.87 13.34
C SER A 391 6.06 16.01 12.44
N ILE A 392 6.62 17.20 12.33
CA ILE A 392 7.85 17.46 11.57
C ILE A 392 9.02 16.67 12.14
N VAL A 393 9.19 16.65 13.46
CA VAL A 393 10.27 15.91 14.13
C VAL A 393 10.14 14.41 13.88
N ILE A 394 8.93 13.84 14.03
CA ILE A 394 8.68 12.41 13.78
C ILE A 394 9.01 12.07 12.32
N ASN A 395 8.51 12.85 11.37
CA ASN A 395 8.74 12.59 9.95
C ASN A 395 10.22 12.70 9.56
N ASN A 396 10.95 13.69 10.11
CA ASN A 396 12.39 13.83 9.87
C ASN A 396 13.22 12.69 10.49
N LEU A 397 12.85 12.24 11.69
CA LEU A 397 13.53 11.10 12.34
C LEU A 397 13.33 9.80 11.54
N LEU A 398 12.13 9.58 11.02
CA LEU A 398 11.84 8.42 10.18
C LEU A 398 12.52 8.49 8.82
N ALA A 399 12.52 9.65 8.18
CA ALA A 399 13.23 9.86 6.92
C ALA A 399 14.75 9.65 7.05
N ALA A 400 15.31 9.93 8.22
CA ALA A 400 16.74 9.70 8.52
C ALA A 400 17.04 8.24 8.92
N SER A 401 16.04 7.42 9.19
CA SER A 401 16.19 6.02 9.60
C SER A 401 16.05 5.07 8.40
N GLN A 402 16.87 4.01 8.36
CA GLN A 402 16.74 2.94 7.35
C GLN A 402 15.36 2.26 7.40
N VAL A 403 14.72 2.23 8.57
CA VAL A 403 13.39 1.65 8.77
C VAL A 403 12.32 2.37 7.93
N GLY A 404 12.41 3.69 7.77
CA GLY A 404 11.50 4.46 6.92
C GLY A 404 11.64 4.10 5.43
N ALA A 405 12.87 3.88 4.97
CA ALA A 405 13.16 3.50 3.60
C ALA A 405 12.73 2.04 3.31
N GLU A 406 12.99 1.10 4.24
CA GLU A 406 12.59 -0.31 4.09
C GLU A 406 11.07 -0.51 4.12
N MET A 407 10.34 0.34 4.85
CA MET A 407 8.87 0.31 4.89
C MET A 407 8.20 1.08 3.73
N GLY A 408 8.95 1.64 2.80
CA GLY A 408 8.42 2.43 1.68
C GLY A 408 7.71 3.72 2.10
N MET A 409 7.98 4.23 3.31
CA MET A 409 7.30 5.39 3.90
C MET A 409 7.94 6.73 3.50
N SER A 410 8.20 6.92 2.21
CA SER A 410 8.87 8.13 1.69
C SER A 410 8.09 9.44 1.92
N GLY A 411 6.80 9.36 2.21
CA GLY A 411 5.91 10.52 2.41
C GLY A 411 5.71 10.97 3.87
N GLY A 412 6.36 10.31 4.86
CA GLY A 412 6.15 10.56 6.29
C GLY A 412 4.87 9.91 6.83
N ILE A 413 4.95 9.41 8.08
CA ILE A 413 3.83 8.70 8.74
C ILE A 413 2.92 9.59 9.57
N CYS A 414 3.32 10.82 9.85
CA CYS A 414 2.52 11.76 10.63
C CYS A 414 1.95 12.84 9.69
N ARG A 415 0.76 12.56 9.11
CA ARG A 415 0.07 13.48 8.19
C ARG A 415 -1.15 14.07 8.87
N ILE A 416 -1.14 15.38 9.13
CA ILE A 416 -2.26 16.11 9.74
C ILE A 416 -3.27 16.43 8.63
N PRO A 417 -4.48 15.82 8.63
CA PRO A 417 -5.48 16.10 7.60
C PRO A 417 -6.04 17.52 7.78
N PRO A 418 -6.40 18.24 6.70
CA PRO A 418 -6.77 19.67 6.74
C PRO A 418 -8.03 19.96 7.55
N TRP A 419 -8.90 18.99 7.77
CA TRP A 419 -10.10 19.13 8.59
C TRP A 419 -9.82 19.05 10.11
N LEU A 420 -8.72 18.45 10.53
CA LEU A 420 -8.38 18.18 11.93
C LEU A 420 -8.03 19.46 12.72
N PRO A 421 -7.21 20.40 12.21
CA PRO A 421 -6.87 21.63 12.93
C PRO A 421 -8.08 22.46 13.37
N PRO A 422 -9.02 22.84 12.51
CA PRO A 422 -10.18 23.61 12.93
C PRO A 422 -11.07 22.86 13.91
N LEU A 423 -11.23 21.54 13.71
CA LEU A 423 -12.02 20.70 14.60
C LEU A 423 -11.38 20.60 15.99
N ALA A 424 -10.06 20.44 16.09
CA ALA A 424 -9.34 20.39 17.36
C ALA A 424 -9.48 21.67 18.17
N VAL A 425 -9.41 22.85 17.53
CA VAL A 425 -9.59 24.15 18.20
C VAL A 425 -11.04 24.31 18.68
N VAL A 426 -12.02 23.99 17.86
CA VAL A 426 -13.45 24.05 18.26
C VAL A 426 -13.69 23.10 19.43
N PHE A 427 -13.13 21.91 19.41
CA PHE A 427 -13.27 20.92 20.47
C PHE A 427 -12.60 21.39 21.78
N ALA A 428 -11.44 22.03 21.69
CA ALA A 428 -10.75 22.63 22.84
C ALA A 428 -11.59 23.72 23.52
N ILE A 429 -12.23 24.59 22.71
CA ILE A 429 -13.14 25.63 23.21
C ILE A 429 -14.34 24.99 23.90
N LEU A 430 -14.98 23.99 23.29
CA LEU A 430 -16.15 23.31 23.86
C LEU A 430 -15.81 22.66 25.21
N ILE A 431 -14.68 21.95 25.30
CA ILE A 431 -14.22 21.35 26.56
C ILE A 431 -13.97 22.42 27.61
N GLY A 432 -13.33 23.53 27.22
CA GLY A 432 -13.13 24.67 28.10
C GLY A 432 -14.46 25.22 28.65
N MET A 433 -15.45 25.43 27.78
CA MET A 433 -16.77 25.92 28.16
C MET A 433 -17.53 24.92 29.07
N ILE A 434 -17.51 23.61 28.75
CA ILE A 434 -18.17 22.59 29.56
C ILE A 434 -17.50 22.51 30.95
N ALA A 435 -16.19 22.54 31.02
CA ALA A 435 -15.43 22.54 32.26
C ALA A 435 -15.65 23.82 33.09
N GLY A 436 -15.86 24.95 32.43
CA GLY A 436 -16.19 26.25 33.08
C GLY A 436 -17.65 26.41 33.53
N PHE A 437 -18.53 25.56 33.00
CA PHE A 437 -19.97 25.57 33.38
C PHE A 437 -20.23 24.74 34.66
N LEU A 438 -19.38 23.75 34.97
CA LEU A 438 -19.55 22.87 36.13
C LEU A 438 -19.47 23.61 37.50
N PRO A 439 -18.60 24.60 37.73
CA PRO A 439 -18.58 25.38 38.97
C PRO A 439 -19.73 26.35 39.14
#